data_1ac39f78059e5fb305a9b34275b95305
#
_entry.id   1ac39f78059e5fb305a9b34275b95305
#
_cell.length_a   1.000
_cell.length_b   1.000
_cell.length_c   1.000
_cell.angle_alpha   90.00
_cell.angle_beta   90.00
_cell.angle_gamma   90.00
#
_symmetry.space_group_name_H-M   'P 1'
#
loop_
_entity.id
_entity.type
_entity.pdbx_description
1 polymer ?
#
loop_
_entity_poly.entity_id
_entity_poly.type
_entity_poly.pdbx_seq_one_letter_code
_entity_poly.pdbx_strand_id
1 'polypeptide(L)'
;MRERKEVIDFCLGLNGTYEDYPFHDFNWTVMRHKDNKKMFAAIYEHKGNIWVNVKCDPNLTYMWRDSFESVVPAYHMNKEHWNSIILDGSVPDYDIKAMISDSYDLTVKKLNR
;
A
#
# COMPACT_ATOMS: atom_id res chain seq x y z
N MET A 1 1.15 -10.67 8.09
CA MET A 1 2.22 -9.67 7.92
C MET A 1 2.15 -8.64 9.02
N ARG A 2 3.27 -8.35 9.64
CA ARG A 2 3.33 -7.32 10.68
C ARG A 2 4.54 -6.42 10.55
N GLU A 3 5.52 -6.79 9.74
CA GLU A 3 6.80 -6.10 9.67
C GLU A 3 7.01 -5.42 8.32
N ARG A 4 7.72 -4.29 8.36
CA ARG A 4 8.05 -3.51 7.17
C ARG A 4 8.75 -4.35 6.10
N LYS A 5 9.73 -5.16 6.52
CA LYS A 5 10.51 -5.98 5.59
C LYS A 5 9.64 -6.97 4.83
N GLU A 6 8.65 -7.57 5.48
CA GLU A 6 7.72 -8.50 4.82
C GLU A 6 6.96 -7.81 3.69
N VAL A 7 6.51 -6.58 3.93
CA VAL A 7 5.78 -5.80 2.92
C VAL A 7 6.70 -5.41 1.77
N ILE A 8 7.90 -4.92 2.09
CA ILE A 8 8.89 -4.55 1.07
C ILE A 8 9.23 -5.75 0.19
N ASP A 9 9.50 -6.90 0.79
CA ASP A 9 9.85 -8.12 0.07
C ASP A 9 8.71 -8.57 -0.86
N PHE A 10 7.47 -8.51 -0.39
CA PHE A 10 6.31 -8.81 -1.22
C PHE A 10 6.21 -7.85 -2.40
N CYS A 11 6.34 -6.56 -2.15
CA CYS A 11 6.26 -5.54 -3.21
C CYS A 11 7.37 -5.70 -4.24
N LEU A 12 8.60 -6.01 -3.80
CA LEU A 12 9.73 -6.23 -4.70
C LEU A 12 9.56 -7.49 -5.56
N GLY A 13 8.72 -8.43 -5.12
CA GLY A 13 8.35 -9.59 -5.92
C GLY A 13 7.40 -9.27 -7.07
N LEU A 14 6.76 -8.11 -7.05
CA LEU A 14 5.93 -7.65 -8.16
C LEU A 14 6.83 -7.07 -9.26
N ASN A 15 6.46 -7.33 -10.52
CA ASN A 15 7.31 -7.02 -11.65
C ASN A 15 7.58 -5.52 -11.81
N GLY A 16 8.84 -5.15 -12.02
CA GLY A 16 9.24 -3.78 -12.36
C GLY A 16 9.08 -2.76 -11.24
N THR A 17 9.35 -3.15 -10.00
CA THR A 17 9.21 -2.29 -8.82
C THR A 17 10.53 -2.00 -8.14
N TYR A 18 10.56 -0.93 -7.36
CA TYR A 18 11.71 -0.57 -6.54
C TYR A 18 11.26 0.17 -5.27
N GLU A 19 12.11 0.13 -4.24
CA GLU A 19 11.89 0.88 -3.01
C GLU A 19 12.58 2.24 -3.08
N ASP A 20 11.93 3.25 -2.50
CA ASP A 20 12.39 4.63 -2.50
C ASP A 20 12.18 5.24 -1.12
N TYR A 21 13.08 6.15 -0.75
CA TYR A 21 13.05 6.87 0.52
C TYR A 21 13.08 8.38 0.21
N PRO A 22 11.95 8.95 -0.29
CA PRO A 22 11.94 10.30 -0.84
C PRO A 22 11.94 11.41 0.19
N PHE A 23 11.77 11.06 1.47
CA PHE A 23 11.69 12.05 2.55
C PHE A 23 12.96 11.99 3.42
N HIS A 24 13.28 13.09 4.11
CA HIS A 24 14.36 13.10 5.11
C HIS A 24 14.05 12.21 6.31
N ASP A 25 12.78 11.94 6.54
CA ASP A 25 12.31 11.02 7.56
C ASP A 25 12.38 9.59 7.02
N PHE A 26 13.32 8.79 7.54
CA PHE A 26 13.51 7.39 7.15
C PHE A 26 12.35 6.48 7.56
N ASN A 27 11.35 7.01 8.27
CA ASN A 27 10.16 6.23 8.60
C ASN A 27 9.35 5.82 7.36
N TRP A 28 9.43 6.59 6.27
CA TRP A 28 8.61 6.32 5.08
C TRP A 28 9.39 5.56 4.02
N THR A 29 8.93 4.34 3.69
CA THR A 29 9.37 3.58 2.53
C THR A 29 8.28 3.64 1.47
N VAL A 30 8.62 4.08 0.27
CA VAL A 30 7.68 4.20 -0.84
C VAL A 30 8.03 3.17 -1.90
N MET A 31 7.04 2.36 -2.31
CA MET A 31 7.22 1.37 -3.38
C MET A 31 6.69 1.94 -4.68
N ARG A 32 7.51 1.92 -5.71
CA ARG A 32 7.21 2.55 -7.01
C ARG A 32 7.37 1.59 -8.18
N HIS A 33 6.67 1.91 -9.28
CA HIS A 33 6.92 1.28 -10.58
C HIS A 33 8.15 1.91 -11.23
N LYS A 34 9.03 1.08 -11.79
CA LYS A 34 10.22 1.59 -12.52
C LYS A 34 9.84 2.39 -13.76
N ASP A 35 8.79 2.00 -14.46
CA ASP A 35 8.40 2.60 -15.74
C ASP A 35 7.88 4.03 -15.59
N ASN A 36 6.99 4.26 -14.64
CA ASN A 36 6.30 5.54 -14.50
C ASN A 36 6.61 6.28 -13.19
N LYS A 37 7.35 5.64 -12.28
CA LYS A 37 7.72 6.14 -10.96
C LYS A 37 6.53 6.40 -10.03
N LYS A 38 5.34 5.92 -10.39
CA LYS A 38 4.16 6.05 -9.55
C LYS A 38 4.28 5.15 -8.32
N MET A 39 3.86 5.69 -7.19
CA MET A 39 3.78 4.98 -5.94
C MET A 39 2.56 4.07 -5.93
N PHE A 40 2.73 2.84 -5.42
CA PHE A 40 1.59 1.95 -5.19
C PHE A 40 1.50 1.47 -3.74
N ALA A 41 2.51 1.71 -2.92
CA ALA A 41 2.46 1.45 -1.48
C ALA A 41 3.37 2.42 -0.75
N ALA A 42 2.91 2.92 0.39
CA ALA A 42 3.74 3.70 1.31
C ALA A 42 3.70 3.02 2.67
N ILE A 43 4.86 2.68 3.21
CA ILE A 43 5.04 1.88 4.41
C ILE A 43 5.67 2.73 5.48
N TYR A 44 5.09 2.77 6.66
CA TYR A 44 5.58 3.60 7.76
C TYR A 44 5.15 3.03 9.11
N GLU A 45 5.89 3.38 10.16
CA GLU A 45 5.49 3.07 11.54
C GLU A 45 4.64 4.21 12.08
N HIS A 46 3.54 3.87 12.72
CA HIS A 46 2.62 4.82 13.35
C HIS A 46 1.92 4.15 14.51
N LYS A 47 1.91 4.80 15.66
CA LYS A 47 1.23 4.31 16.89
C LYS A 47 1.60 2.86 17.25
N GLY A 48 2.87 2.51 17.08
CA GLY A 48 3.38 1.19 17.46
C GLY A 48 3.13 0.06 16.47
N ASN A 49 2.53 0.33 15.32
CA ASN A 49 2.32 -0.66 14.26
C ASN A 49 2.91 -0.17 12.94
N ILE A 50 3.16 -1.09 12.04
CA ILE A 50 3.45 -0.76 10.64
C ILE A 50 2.11 -0.53 9.93
N TRP A 51 2.03 0.54 9.17
CA TRP A 51 0.88 0.90 8.35
C TRP A 51 1.31 0.89 6.89
N VAL A 52 0.39 0.53 6.00
CA VAL A 52 0.62 0.54 4.56
C VAL A 52 -0.50 1.30 3.89
N ASN A 53 -0.15 2.38 3.19
CA ASN A 53 -1.11 3.11 2.36
C ASN A 53 -1.13 2.48 0.97
N VAL A 54 -2.30 2.14 0.48
CA VAL A 54 -2.50 1.54 -0.85
C VAL A 54 -3.64 2.24 -1.56
N LYS A 55 -3.50 2.35 -2.88
CA LYS A 55 -4.56 2.91 -3.73
C LYS A 55 -5.67 1.88 -3.90
N CYS A 56 -6.90 2.35 -3.91
CA CYS A 56 -8.08 1.50 -4.06
C CYS A 56 -9.07 2.14 -5.03
N ASP A 57 -9.77 1.30 -5.78
CA ASP A 57 -10.90 1.75 -6.59
C ASP A 57 -11.94 2.37 -5.64
N PRO A 58 -12.43 3.61 -5.90
CA PRO A 58 -13.40 4.26 -5.02
C PRO A 58 -14.64 3.42 -4.74
N ASN A 59 -15.05 2.57 -5.68
CA ASN A 59 -16.19 1.67 -5.50
C ASN A 59 -15.95 0.55 -4.49
N LEU A 60 -14.68 0.24 -4.20
CA LEU A 60 -14.28 -0.83 -3.27
C LEU A 60 -13.72 -0.31 -1.95
N THR A 61 -13.47 0.99 -1.86
CA THR A 61 -12.82 1.59 -0.69
C THR A 61 -13.57 1.28 0.60
N TYR A 62 -14.89 1.47 0.59
CA TYR A 62 -15.73 1.23 1.77
C TYR A 62 -15.89 -0.25 2.08
N MET A 63 -15.89 -1.11 1.07
CA MET A 63 -15.96 -2.56 1.28
C MET A 63 -14.79 -3.04 2.14
N TRP A 64 -13.58 -2.60 1.84
CA TRP A 64 -12.40 -2.97 2.62
C TRP A 64 -12.47 -2.41 4.05
N ARG A 65 -12.89 -1.15 4.19
CA ARG A 65 -13.05 -0.50 5.51
C ARG A 65 -14.13 -1.18 6.35
N ASP A 66 -15.22 -1.60 5.73
CA ASP A 66 -16.30 -2.30 6.42
C ASP A 66 -15.93 -3.73 6.79
N SER A 67 -15.05 -4.36 5.99
CA SER A 67 -14.62 -5.74 6.23
C SER A 67 -13.61 -5.87 7.36
N PHE A 68 -12.79 -4.84 7.60
CA PHE A 68 -11.71 -4.91 8.59
C PHE A 68 -11.59 -3.58 9.35
N GLU A 69 -11.62 -3.64 10.68
CA GLU A 69 -11.40 -2.46 11.51
C GLU A 69 -10.03 -1.82 11.27
N SER A 70 -9.04 -2.63 10.93
CA SER A 70 -7.67 -2.18 10.67
C SER A 70 -7.43 -1.71 9.24
N VAL A 71 -8.48 -1.60 8.42
CA VAL A 71 -8.43 -0.87 7.14
C VAL A 71 -9.22 0.43 7.33
N VAL A 72 -8.51 1.55 7.24
CA VAL A 72 -9.03 2.87 7.58
C VAL A 72 -8.75 3.87 6.45
N PRO A 73 -9.41 5.05 6.46
CA PRO A 73 -9.07 6.11 5.51
C PRO A 73 -7.58 6.45 5.58
N ALA A 74 -6.98 6.64 4.41
CA ALA A 74 -5.52 6.77 4.33
C ALA A 74 -4.99 7.98 5.09
N TYR A 75 -3.94 7.74 5.85
CA TYR A 75 -3.20 8.76 6.57
C TYR A 75 -2.35 9.59 5.59
N HIS A 76 -2.52 10.90 5.62
CA HIS A 76 -1.82 11.88 4.77
C HIS A 76 -2.07 11.75 3.26
N MET A 77 -3.16 11.10 2.83
CA MET A 77 -3.46 10.94 1.42
C MET A 77 -4.94 11.18 1.14
N ASN A 78 -5.29 11.23 -0.15
CA ASN A 78 -6.69 11.34 -0.57
C ASN A 78 -7.48 10.11 -0.11
N LYS A 79 -8.47 10.34 0.76
CA LYS A 79 -9.20 9.27 1.44
C LYS A 79 -10.25 8.58 0.57
N GLU A 80 -10.58 9.15 -0.59
CA GLU A 80 -11.48 8.52 -1.55
C GLU A 80 -10.77 7.42 -2.34
N HIS A 81 -9.47 7.62 -2.64
CA HIS A 81 -8.69 6.73 -3.49
C HIS A 81 -7.66 5.90 -2.73
N TRP A 82 -7.45 6.14 -1.44
CA TRP A 82 -6.41 5.48 -0.67
C TRP A 82 -6.92 4.98 0.67
N ASN A 83 -6.51 3.77 1.04
CA ASN A 83 -6.72 3.19 2.35
C ASN A 83 -5.40 2.98 3.07
N SER A 84 -5.43 3.05 4.40
CA SER A 84 -4.34 2.58 5.24
C SER A 84 -4.67 1.22 5.81
N ILE A 85 -3.75 0.29 5.72
CA ILE A 85 -3.85 -1.03 6.36
C ILE A 85 -2.96 -1.01 7.59
N ILE A 86 -3.53 -1.23 8.76
CA ILE A 86 -2.78 -1.33 10.02
C ILE A 86 -2.36 -2.78 10.20
N LEU A 87 -1.05 -3.04 10.24
CA LEU A 87 -0.54 -4.40 10.37
C LEU A 87 -0.47 -4.81 11.83
N ASP A 88 -1.62 -4.96 12.45
CA ASP A 88 -1.78 -5.37 13.85
C ASP A 88 -2.05 -6.87 14.01
N GLY A 89 -2.03 -7.62 12.93
CA GLY A 89 -2.28 -9.06 12.91
C GLY A 89 -3.75 -9.43 12.67
N SER A 90 -4.66 -8.46 12.59
CA SER A 90 -6.09 -8.73 12.41
C SER A 90 -6.50 -8.96 10.96
N VAL A 91 -5.77 -8.38 9.99
CA VAL A 91 -6.06 -8.55 8.56
C VAL A 91 -5.26 -9.75 8.06
N PRO A 92 -5.91 -10.75 7.45
CA PRO A 92 -5.19 -11.90 6.89
C PRO A 92 -4.18 -11.49 5.82
N ASP A 93 -3.06 -12.19 5.75
CA ASP A 93 -2.02 -11.94 4.74
C ASP A 93 -2.57 -11.96 3.32
N TYR A 94 -3.48 -12.87 3.03
CA TYR A 94 -4.14 -12.97 1.73
C TYR A 94 -4.80 -11.64 1.34
N ASP A 95 -5.51 -11.01 2.26
CA ASP A 95 -6.21 -9.75 2.00
C ASP A 95 -5.24 -8.57 1.92
N ILE A 96 -4.19 -8.55 2.72
CA ILE A 96 -3.14 -7.53 2.63
C ILE A 96 -2.48 -7.59 1.26
N LYS A 97 -2.09 -8.77 0.82
CA LYS A 97 -1.47 -8.99 -0.49
C LYS A 97 -2.41 -8.61 -1.63
N ALA A 98 -3.70 -8.94 -1.50
CA ALA A 98 -4.71 -8.57 -2.49
C ALA A 98 -4.83 -7.05 -2.63
N MET A 99 -4.89 -6.32 -1.52
CA MET A 99 -4.99 -4.85 -1.54
C MET A 99 -3.73 -4.20 -2.13
N ILE A 100 -2.54 -4.73 -1.82
CA ILE A 100 -1.28 -4.23 -2.41
C ILE A 100 -1.26 -4.51 -3.91
N SER A 101 -1.63 -5.72 -4.32
CA SER A 101 -1.65 -6.11 -5.75
C SER A 101 -2.66 -5.29 -6.55
N ASP A 102 -3.82 -5.00 -5.99
CA ASP A 102 -4.82 -4.14 -6.63
C ASP A 102 -4.27 -2.71 -6.80
N SER A 103 -3.59 -2.19 -5.79
CA SER A 103 -2.94 -0.88 -5.87
C SER A 103 -1.86 -0.85 -6.95
N TYR A 104 -1.07 -1.91 -7.04
CA TYR A 104 -0.08 -2.09 -8.10
C TYR A 104 -0.75 -2.03 -9.47
N ASP A 105 -1.83 -2.76 -9.67
CA ASP A 105 -2.53 -2.81 -10.96
C ASP A 105 -3.15 -1.47 -11.33
N LEU A 106 -3.67 -0.72 -10.36
CA LEU A 106 -4.28 0.60 -10.58
C LEU A 106 -3.27 1.66 -11.01
N THR A 107 -2.00 1.44 -10.73
CA THR A 107 -0.94 2.44 -10.94
C THR A 107 0.06 2.06 -12.02
N VAL A 108 -0.05 0.88 -12.64
CA VAL A 108 0.85 0.49 -13.73
C VAL A 108 0.66 1.41 -14.93
N LYS A 109 1.73 1.54 -15.72
CA LYS A 109 1.67 2.28 -16.99
C LYS A 109 0.78 1.52 -17.98
N LYS A 110 -0.29 2.18 -18.44
CA LYS A 110 -1.17 1.63 -19.46
C LYS A 110 -0.51 1.75 -20.83
N LEU A 111 -0.63 0.67 -21.62
CA LEU A 111 -0.20 0.72 -23.01
C LEU A 111 -1.18 1.58 -23.80
N ASN A 112 -0.65 2.48 -24.62
CA ASN A 112 -1.44 3.23 -25.58
C ASN A 112 -1.87 2.28 -26.72
N ARG A 113 -3.13 2.34 -27.05
CA ARG A 113 -3.67 1.57 -28.18
C ARG A 113 -4.23 2.49 -29.23
#